data_7142578ae7de0d941b15bcd95a135a4e
#
_entry.id   7142578ae7de0d941b15bcd95a135a4e
#
_cell.length_a   1.000
_cell.length_b   1.000
_cell.length_c   1.000
_cell.angle_alpha   90.00
_cell.angle_beta   90.00
_cell.angle_gamma   90.00
#
_symmetry.space_group_name_H-M   'P 1'
#
loop_
_entity.id
_entity.type
_entity.pdbx_description
1 polymer ?
#
loop_
_entity_poly.entity_id
_entity_poly.type
_entity_poly.pdbx_seq_one_letter_code
_entity_poly.pdbx_strand_id
1 'polypeptide(L)'
;SIGINKETSSSMIPFLSEFQIHSCYLLLSGIIVSAVILLTGTFIFLKKRSKLYEEAYDIVNCLADGDFSRHLPQHSEGEIYQLLASVENLATMLQSKNQTEQKTKEFLKQTISDISHQLKTPLAALLMYQEIIENEPENKETVEEFSQKIGIALKRMEQLIQSMLKITRLDTGNVIFEKKRCLVKDVVENGVNDLTTRAKNEDKKIVMDGNPELSFLCDMNWTSEAIGNFVKNALDHTEAGGIISITWEEAPNMLRIYITDNGMGIAPEDIHHIFKRFYRSKYSLDRQGIGLGLSLAKSIIEGQNGLISVQSILHQGTTFTLSFLTKP
;
A
#
# COMPACT_ATOMS: atom_id res chain seq x y z
N SER A 1 33.83 30.97 -88.86
CA SER A 1 32.59 31.23 -88.10
C SER A 1 31.42 30.69 -88.90
N ILE A 2 30.86 29.57 -88.47
CA ILE A 2 29.62 29.01 -89.01
C ILE A 2 28.48 29.87 -88.46
N GLY A 3 28.00 30.79 -89.36
CA GLY A 3 26.86 31.64 -89.07
C GLY A 3 25.58 30.79 -89.03
N ILE A 4 25.23 30.34 -87.90
CA ILE A 4 23.90 29.79 -87.62
C ILE A 4 22.99 30.98 -87.38
N ASN A 5 22.25 31.36 -88.45
CA ASN A 5 21.26 32.40 -88.38
C ASN A 5 20.09 31.95 -87.50
N LYS A 6 19.57 32.81 -86.69
CA LYS A 6 18.49 32.55 -85.65
C LYS A 6 17.15 32.12 -86.29
N GLU A 7 17.09 32.06 -87.65
CA GLU A 7 15.88 31.70 -88.40
C GLU A 7 15.92 30.30 -89.05
N THR A 8 16.96 29.51 -88.82
CA THR A 8 16.90 28.11 -89.28
C THR A 8 15.94 27.35 -88.34
N SER A 9 14.71 27.25 -88.80
CA SER A 9 13.68 26.42 -88.18
C SER A 9 14.23 25.00 -88.01
N SER A 10 14.11 24.41 -86.79
CA SER A 10 14.54 23.04 -86.47
C SER A 10 13.94 21.99 -87.44
N SER A 11 12.92 22.34 -88.19
CA SER A 11 12.31 21.54 -89.28
C SER A 11 13.19 21.36 -90.54
N MET A 12 14.26 22.12 -90.72
CA MET A 12 15.19 21.97 -91.84
C MET A 12 16.26 20.88 -91.67
N ILE A 13 16.39 20.33 -90.44
CA ILE A 13 17.30 19.22 -90.15
C ILE A 13 16.46 18.05 -89.66
N PRO A 14 16.07 17.07 -90.49
CA PRO A 14 15.17 15.97 -90.12
C PRO A 14 15.64 15.22 -88.86
N PHE A 15 16.93 15.04 -88.65
CA PHE A 15 17.51 14.35 -87.51
C PHE A 15 17.37 15.15 -86.22
N LEU A 16 17.40 16.46 -86.21
CA LEU A 16 17.21 17.30 -85.04
C LEU A 16 15.74 17.33 -84.58
N SER A 17 14.80 17.30 -85.53
CA SER A 17 13.38 17.24 -85.15
C SER A 17 12.97 15.90 -84.58
N GLU A 18 13.46 14.78 -85.11
CA GLU A 18 13.25 13.43 -84.54
C GLU A 18 13.88 13.29 -83.11
N PHE A 19 15.10 13.82 -82.95
CA PHE A 19 15.75 13.84 -81.68
C PHE A 19 14.99 14.68 -80.62
N GLN A 20 14.49 15.85 -80.98
CA GLN A 20 13.67 16.69 -80.11
C GLN A 20 12.35 16.01 -79.78
N ILE A 21 11.68 15.35 -80.66
CA ILE A 21 10.44 14.61 -80.41
C ILE A 21 10.70 13.44 -79.49
N HIS A 22 11.75 12.63 -79.71
CA HIS A 22 12.13 11.51 -78.85
C HIS A 22 12.51 11.97 -77.43
N SER A 23 13.28 13.04 -77.30
CA SER A 23 13.66 13.64 -76.03
C SER A 23 12.42 14.18 -75.29
N CYS A 24 11.48 14.78 -76.00
CA CYS A 24 10.22 15.24 -75.39
C CYS A 24 9.36 14.07 -74.84
N TYR A 25 9.24 12.97 -75.62
CA TYR A 25 8.54 11.77 -75.15
C TYR A 25 9.22 11.10 -73.94
N LEU A 26 10.55 11.04 -73.90
CA LEU A 26 11.31 10.54 -72.80
C LEU A 26 11.09 11.40 -71.55
N LEU A 27 11.12 12.70 -71.69
CA LEU A 27 10.85 13.61 -70.55
C LEU A 27 9.39 13.49 -70.06
N LEU A 28 8.44 13.41 -70.95
CA LEU A 28 7.02 13.31 -70.65
C LEU A 28 6.70 11.96 -69.95
N SER A 29 7.28 10.84 -70.41
CA SER A 29 7.17 9.53 -69.78
C SER A 29 7.80 9.52 -68.45
N GLY A 30 8.95 10.17 -68.20
CA GLY A 30 9.60 10.32 -66.91
C GLY A 30 8.74 11.09 -65.93
N ILE A 31 8.10 12.19 -66.36
CA ILE A 31 7.17 12.97 -65.56
C ILE A 31 5.94 12.13 -65.14
N ILE A 32 5.37 11.38 -66.10
CA ILE A 32 4.20 10.52 -65.81
C ILE A 32 4.57 9.42 -64.82
N VAL A 33 5.70 8.75 -64.96
CA VAL A 33 6.18 7.71 -64.07
C VAL A 33 6.41 8.28 -62.63
N SER A 34 7.07 9.43 -62.54
CA SER A 34 7.30 10.09 -61.24
C SER A 34 5.98 10.51 -60.58
N ALA A 35 5.02 11.02 -61.33
CA ALA A 35 3.70 11.37 -60.81
C ALA A 35 2.94 10.14 -60.31
N VAL A 36 3.00 9.01 -61.03
CA VAL A 36 2.38 7.75 -60.57
C VAL A 36 3.04 7.23 -59.30
N ILE A 37 4.37 7.29 -59.18
CA ILE A 37 5.08 6.88 -57.96
C ILE A 37 4.69 7.77 -56.80
N LEU A 38 4.62 9.08 -56.96
CA LEU A 38 4.19 10.01 -55.92
C LEU A 38 2.73 9.77 -55.48
N LEU A 39 1.83 9.59 -56.43
CA LEU A 39 0.42 9.31 -56.16
C LEU A 39 0.21 7.99 -55.42
N THR A 40 0.90 6.94 -55.84
CA THR A 40 0.85 5.63 -55.17
C THR A 40 1.47 5.68 -53.76
N GLY A 41 2.60 6.37 -53.61
CA GLY A 41 3.25 6.59 -52.33
C GLY A 41 2.36 7.37 -51.35
N THR A 42 1.78 8.48 -51.81
CA THR A 42 0.84 9.26 -50.98
C THR A 42 -0.43 8.48 -50.64
N PHE A 43 -0.97 7.69 -51.55
CA PHE A 43 -2.13 6.84 -51.30
C PHE A 43 -1.84 5.78 -50.26
N ILE A 44 -0.71 5.09 -50.34
CA ILE A 44 -0.27 4.09 -49.35
C ILE A 44 -0.07 4.75 -47.99
N PHE A 45 0.58 5.93 -47.96
CA PHE A 45 0.81 6.69 -46.73
C PHE A 45 -0.52 7.10 -46.07
N LEU A 46 -1.46 7.66 -46.82
CA LEU A 46 -2.77 8.07 -46.29
C LEU A 46 -3.59 6.88 -45.77
N LYS A 47 -3.56 5.75 -46.50
CA LYS A 47 -4.24 4.52 -46.05
C LYS A 47 -3.66 3.97 -44.77
N LYS A 48 -2.33 3.96 -44.62
CA LYS A 48 -1.66 3.53 -43.40
C LYS A 48 -1.99 4.45 -42.24
N ARG A 49 -2.04 5.75 -42.47
CA ARG A 49 -2.40 6.77 -41.48
C ARG A 49 -3.86 6.64 -41.04
N SER A 50 -4.80 6.42 -41.97
CA SER A 50 -6.22 6.22 -41.65
C SER A 50 -6.43 4.99 -40.77
N LYS A 51 -5.74 3.90 -41.07
CA LYS A 51 -5.80 2.67 -40.26
C LYS A 51 -5.28 2.89 -38.82
N LEU A 52 -4.20 3.66 -38.65
CA LEU A 52 -3.66 4.01 -37.35
C LEU A 52 -4.67 4.81 -36.52
N TYR A 53 -5.39 5.76 -37.13
CA TYR A 53 -6.41 6.53 -36.40
C TYR A 53 -7.60 5.65 -35.99
N GLU A 54 -8.02 4.73 -36.83
CA GLU A 54 -9.11 3.79 -36.52
C GLU A 54 -8.75 2.87 -35.36
N GLU A 55 -7.55 2.27 -35.39
CA GLU A 55 -7.03 1.45 -34.31
C GLU A 55 -6.90 2.25 -32.98
N ALA A 56 -6.36 3.47 -33.04
CA ALA A 56 -6.24 4.35 -31.89
C ALA A 56 -7.60 4.75 -31.30
N TYR A 57 -8.57 5.05 -32.15
CA TYR A 57 -9.93 5.40 -31.76
C TYR A 57 -10.62 4.24 -31.02
N ASP A 58 -10.52 3.01 -31.57
CA ASP A 58 -11.10 1.82 -30.94
C ASP A 58 -10.48 1.52 -29.58
N ILE A 59 -9.14 1.66 -29.47
CA ILE A 59 -8.44 1.44 -28.20
C ILE A 59 -8.84 2.51 -27.17
N VAL A 60 -8.91 3.78 -27.55
CA VAL A 60 -9.34 4.86 -26.63
C VAL A 60 -10.76 4.64 -26.14
N ASN A 61 -11.68 4.15 -27.01
CA ASN A 61 -13.03 3.79 -26.56
C ASN A 61 -13.03 2.60 -25.59
N CYS A 62 -12.25 1.55 -25.84
CA CYS A 62 -12.08 0.45 -24.89
C CYS A 62 -11.55 0.94 -23.53
N LEU A 63 -10.55 1.84 -23.54
CA LEU A 63 -10.02 2.44 -22.30
C LEU A 63 -11.08 3.28 -21.56
N ALA A 64 -11.94 4.02 -22.31
CA ALA A 64 -13.05 4.79 -21.73
C ALA A 64 -14.12 3.89 -21.09
N ASP A 65 -14.35 2.71 -21.64
CA ASP A 65 -15.25 1.68 -21.10
C ASP A 65 -14.64 0.89 -19.94
N GLY A 66 -13.37 1.18 -19.59
CA GLY A 66 -12.67 0.54 -18.46
C GLY A 66 -11.92 -0.74 -18.83
N ASP A 67 -11.81 -1.08 -20.11
CA ASP A 67 -10.98 -2.19 -20.60
C ASP A 67 -9.55 -1.72 -20.90
N PHE A 68 -8.65 -1.94 -19.96
CA PHE A 68 -7.23 -1.59 -20.05
C PHE A 68 -6.35 -2.73 -20.58
N SER A 69 -6.94 -3.75 -21.24
CA SER A 69 -6.18 -4.90 -21.76
C SER A 69 -5.43 -4.59 -23.06
N ARG A 70 -5.82 -3.53 -23.78
CA ARG A 70 -5.25 -3.13 -25.07
C ARG A 70 -4.32 -1.94 -24.91
N HIS A 71 -3.21 -1.96 -25.65
CA HIS A 71 -2.19 -0.91 -25.65
C HIS A 71 -2.14 -0.17 -26.99
N LEU A 72 -1.87 1.13 -26.92
CA LEU A 72 -1.70 1.97 -28.09
C LEU A 72 -0.36 1.68 -28.80
N PRO A 73 -0.28 1.78 -30.14
CA PRO A 73 0.95 1.53 -30.88
C PRO A 73 2.03 2.58 -30.54
N GLN A 74 3.19 2.09 -30.05
CA GLN A 74 4.28 2.95 -29.56
C GLN A 74 5.52 2.97 -30.49
N HIS A 75 5.52 2.25 -31.61
CA HIS A 75 6.75 1.87 -32.32
C HIS A 75 7.19 2.79 -33.49
N SER A 76 6.85 4.08 -33.49
CA SER A 76 7.27 5.02 -34.53
C SER A 76 7.55 6.41 -33.98
N GLU A 77 8.38 7.19 -34.70
CA GLU A 77 8.70 8.57 -34.40
C GLU A 77 7.67 9.53 -34.98
N GLY A 78 7.34 10.61 -34.26
CA GLY A 78 6.44 11.67 -34.76
C GLY A 78 5.47 12.17 -33.67
N GLU A 79 4.92 13.37 -33.85
CA GLU A 79 4.04 14.07 -32.92
C GLU A 79 2.81 13.25 -32.53
N ILE A 80 2.25 12.45 -33.47
CA ILE A 80 1.09 11.62 -33.17
C ILE A 80 1.39 10.49 -32.18
N TYR A 81 2.59 9.91 -32.26
CA TYR A 81 3.00 8.87 -31.33
C TYR A 81 3.30 9.41 -29.91
N GLN A 82 3.75 10.67 -29.81
CA GLN A 82 3.86 11.36 -28.53
C GLN A 82 2.48 11.60 -27.90
N LEU A 83 1.48 11.95 -28.70
CA LEU A 83 0.10 12.07 -28.22
C LEU A 83 -0.45 10.71 -27.74
N LEU A 84 -0.26 9.64 -28.54
CA LEU A 84 -0.68 8.30 -28.17
C LEU A 84 0.01 7.81 -26.88
N ALA A 85 1.30 8.07 -26.72
CA ALA A 85 2.04 7.76 -25.49
C ALA A 85 1.50 8.55 -24.28
N SER A 86 1.10 9.81 -24.47
CA SER A 86 0.48 10.61 -23.40
C SER A 86 -0.88 10.04 -22.99
N VAL A 87 -1.69 9.58 -23.95
CA VAL A 87 -2.98 8.92 -23.68
C VAL A 87 -2.76 7.59 -22.95
N GLU A 88 -1.77 6.80 -23.35
CA GLU A 88 -1.40 5.55 -22.66
C GLU A 88 -0.98 5.79 -21.20
N ASN A 89 -0.18 6.82 -20.95
CA ASN A 89 0.20 7.22 -19.61
C ASN A 89 -1.03 7.60 -18.76
N LEU A 90 -1.97 8.37 -19.32
CA LEU A 90 -3.21 8.73 -18.66
C LEU A 90 -4.08 7.49 -18.36
N ALA A 91 -4.18 6.56 -19.30
CA ALA A 91 -4.90 5.31 -19.12
C ALA A 91 -4.29 4.47 -17.98
N THR A 92 -2.96 4.36 -17.95
CA THR A 92 -2.23 3.65 -16.88
C THR A 92 -2.46 4.30 -15.51
N MET A 93 -2.41 5.63 -15.43
CA MET A 93 -2.71 6.38 -14.21
C MET A 93 -4.16 6.16 -13.76
N LEU A 94 -5.12 6.19 -14.69
CA LEU A 94 -6.53 5.96 -14.40
C LEU A 94 -6.78 4.53 -13.91
N GLN A 95 -6.17 3.54 -14.55
CA GLN A 95 -6.22 2.14 -14.13
C GLN A 95 -5.69 1.96 -12.70
N SER A 96 -4.52 2.52 -12.40
CA SER A 96 -3.91 2.47 -11.07
C SER A 96 -4.82 3.14 -10.04
N LYS A 97 -5.43 4.29 -10.36
CA LYS A 97 -6.37 4.99 -9.49
C LYS A 97 -7.63 4.15 -9.24
N ASN A 98 -8.23 3.58 -10.28
CA ASN A 98 -9.41 2.73 -10.15
C ASN A 98 -9.12 1.49 -9.30
N GLN A 99 -7.97 0.83 -9.50
CA GLN A 99 -7.56 -0.32 -8.70
C GLN A 99 -7.37 0.06 -7.22
N THR A 100 -6.78 1.23 -6.96
CA THR A 100 -6.59 1.74 -5.61
C THR A 100 -7.94 2.05 -4.96
N GLU A 101 -8.85 2.68 -5.70
CA GLU A 101 -10.20 2.97 -5.20
C GLU A 101 -11.00 1.70 -4.89
N GLN A 102 -10.96 0.70 -5.77
CA GLN A 102 -11.59 -0.59 -5.51
C GLN A 102 -11.02 -1.28 -4.27
N LYS A 103 -9.70 -1.34 -4.13
CA LYS A 103 -9.05 -1.90 -2.94
C LYS A 103 -9.46 -1.16 -1.67
N THR A 104 -9.54 0.17 -1.73
CA THR A 104 -9.99 1.00 -0.60
C THR A 104 -11.46 0.72 -0.26
N LYS A 105 -12.32 0.58 -1.25
CA LYS A 105 -13.74 0.26 -1.05
C LYS A 105 -13.96 -1.14 -0.45
N GLU A 106 -13.25 -2.14 -0.96
CA GLU A 106 -13.28 -3.51 -0.42
C GLU A 106 -12.76 -3.53 1.02
N PHE A 107 -11.64 -2.86 1.26
CA PHE A 107 -11.05 -2.70 2.58
C PHE A 107 -12.03 -2.04 3.56
N LEU A 108 -12.70 -0.96 3.16
CA LEU A 108 -13.69 -0.26 3.99
C LEU A 108 -14.89 -1.17 4.31
N LYS A 109 -15.39 -1.87 3.31
CA LYS A 109 -16.50 -2.85 3.47
C LYS A 109 -16.11 -3.94 4.46
N GLN A 110 -14.94 -4.53 4.33
CA GLN A 110 -14.44 -5.56 5.24
C GLN A 110 -14.30 -5.00 6.67
N THR A 111 -13.70 -3.82 6.81
CA THR A 111 -13.51 -3.15 8.10
C THR A 111 -14.85 -2.91 8.81
N ILE A 112 -15.88 -2.41 8.11
CA ILE A 112 -17.22 -2.19 8.68
C ILE A 112 -17.83 -3.52 9.11
N SER A 113 -17.71 -4.56 8.30
CA SER A 113 -18.20 -5.90 8.64
C SER A 113 -17.53 -6.44 9.91
N ASP A 114 -16.21 -6.34 9.99
CA ASP A 114 -15.44 -6.82 11.12
C ASP A 114 -15.78 -6.05 12.41
N ILE A 115 -15.92 -4.72 12.34
CA ILE A 115 -16.38 -3.89 13.47
C ILE A 115 -17.75 -4.35 13.94
N SER A 116 -18.70 -4.53 13.01
CA SER A 116 -20.07 -4.91 13.32
C SER A 116 -20.10 -6.25 14.05
N HIS A 117 -19.32 -7.23 13.60
CA HIS A 117 -19.20 -8.52 14.25
C HIS A 117 -18.58 -8.43 15.64
N GLN A 118 -17.51 -7.63 15.80
CA GLN A 118 -16.82 -7.48 17.08
C GLN A 118 -17.60 -6.66 18.12
N LEU A 119 -18.52 -5.80 17.69
CA LEU A 119 -19.44 -5.08 18.58
C LEU A 119 -20.66 -5.92 18.93
N LYS A 120 -21.19 -6.73 18.02
CA LYS A 120 -22.39 -7.55 18.24
C LYS A 120 -22.21 -8.56 19.39
N THR A 121 -21.04 -9.18 19.48
CA THR A 121 -20.77 -10.20 20.51
C THR A 121 -20.82 -9.64 21.93
N PRO A 122 -20.07 -8.59 22.32
CA PRO A 122 -20.17 -8.02 23.65
C PRO A 122 -21.54 -7.39 23.93
N LEU A 123 -22.19 -6.80 22.92
CA LEU A 123 -23.55 -6.26 23.07
C LEU A 123 -24.57 -7.35 23.41
N ALA A 124 -24.52 -8.51 22.76
CA ALA A 124 -25.37 -9.64 23.07
C ALA A 124 -25.12 -10.17 24.49
N ALA A 125 -23.83 -10.20 24.92
CA ALA A 125 -23.50 -10.57 26.30
C ALA A 125 -24.05 -9.57 27.31
N LEU A 126 -23.99 -8.26 27.04
CA LEU A 126 -24.56 -7.22 27.91
C LEU A 126 -26.06 -7.39 28.10
N LEU A 127 -26.79 -7.64 27.01
CA LEU A 127 -28.24 -7.86 27.06
C LEU A 127 -28.59 -9.12 27.88
N MET A 128 -27.82 -10.20 27.69
CA MET A 128 -28.00 -11.41 28.49
C MET A 128 -27.71 -11.18 29.99
N TYR A 129 -26.65 -10.44 30.32
CA TYR A 129 -26.30 -10.13 31.71
C TYR A 129 -27.36 -9.24 32.37
N GLN A 130 -27.92 -8.28 31.63
CA GLN A 130 -29.04 -7.46 32.10
C GLN A 130 -30.27 -8.33 32.40
N GLU A 131 -30.66 -9.23 31.50
CA GLU A 131 -31.82 -10.12 31.67
C GLU A 131 -31.65 -11.02 32.94
N ILE A 132 -30.43 -11.51 33.18
CA ILE A 132 -30.14 -12.32 34.40
C ILE A 132 -30.35 -11.48 35.67
N ILE A 133 -29.86 -10.24 35.68
CA ILE A 133 -30.03 -9.33 36.84
C ILE A 133 -31.52 -9.00 37.04
N GLU A 134 -32.28 -8.78 35.97
CA GLU A 134 -33.70 -8.47 36.04
C GLU A 134 -34.53 -9.66 36.55
N ASN A 135 -34.12 -10.89 36.26
CA ASN A 135 -34.82 -12.10 36.69
C ASN A 135 -34.50 -12.46 38.18
N GLU A 136 -33.36 -12.05 38.70
CA GLU A 136 -32.90 -12.32 40.08
C GLU A 136 -32.48 -11.05 40.82
N PRO A 137 -33.31 -10.01 40.94
CA PRO A 137 -32.93 -8.72 41.50
C PRO A 137 -32.60 -8.75 42.98
N GLU A 138 -33.16 -9.70 43.72
CA GLU A 138 -32.94 -9.89 45.15
C GLU A 138 -31.66 -10.70 45.50
N ASN A 139 -31.10 -11.39 44.47
CA ASN A 139 -29.88 -12.16 44.64
C ASN A 139 -28.65 -11.28 44.51
N LYS A 140 -28.13 -10.78 45.62
CA LYS A 140 -26.98 -9.86 45.65
C LYS A 140 -25.74 -10.42 44.97
N GLU A 141 -25.47 -11.72 45.10
CA GLU A 141 -24.30 -12.37 44.50
C GLU A 141 -24.42 -12.36 42.97
N THR A 142 -25.58 -12.73 42.43
CA THR A 142 -25.88 -12.67 40.98
C THR A 142 -25.75 -11.22 40.46
N VAL A 143 -26.35 -10.26 41.15
CA VAL A 143 -26.29 -8.85 40.75
C VAL A 143 -24.85 -8.33 40.75
N GLU A 144 -24.04 -8.64 41.76
CA GLU A 144 -22.65 -8.20 41.84
C GLU A 144 -21.79 -8.84 40.72
N GLU A 145 -21.89 -10.16 40.53
CA GLU A 145 -21.16 -10.89 39.50
C GLU A 145 -21.44 -10.36 38.11
N PHE A 146 -22.73 -10.24 37.72
CA PHE A 146 -23.11 -9.81 36.38
C PHE A 146 -22.89 -8.31 36.16
N SER A 147 -22.99 -7.48 37.20
CA SER A 147 -22.59 -6.07 37.12
C SER A 147 -21.09 -5.91 36.82
N GLN A 148 -20.22 -6.73 37.43
CA GLN A 148 -18.81 -6.76 37.12
C GLN A 148 -18.55 -7.22 35.66
N LYS A 149 -19.25 -8.26 35.18
CA LYS A 149 -19.15 -8.73 33.79
C LYS A 149 -19.61 -7.66 32.79
N ILE A 150 -20.66 -6.90 33.10
CA ILE A 150 -21.10 -5.75 32.32
C ILE A 150 -19.98 -4.70 32.24
N GLY A 151 -19.37 -4.34 33.36
CA GLY A 151 -18.26 -3.39 33.41
C GLY A 151 -17.07 -3.81 32.53
N ILE A 152 -16.69 -5.09 32.57
CA ILE A 152 -15.63 -5.65 31.72
C ILE A 152 -16.00 -5.57 30.25
N ALA A 153 -17.24 -5.94 29.89
CA ALA A 153 -17.71 -5.90 28.52
C ALA A 153 -17.75 -4.47 27.94
N LEU A 154 -18.23 -3.50 28.73
CA LEU A 154 -18.23 -2.07 28.35
C LEU A 154 -16.82 -1.54 28.13
N LYS A 155 -15.89 -1.82 29.03
CA LYS A 155 -14.48 -1.42 28.90
C LYS A 155 -13.83 -2.02 27.65
N ARG A 156 -14.17 -3.27 27.32
CA ARG A 156 -13.71 -3.92 26.07
C ARG A 156 -14.25 -3.23 24.82
N MET A 157 -15.53 -2.85 24.82
CA MET A 157 -16.14 -2.10 23.70
C MET A 157 -15.50 -0.72 23.55
N GLU A 158 -15.25 0.00 24.63
CA GLU A 158 -14.54 1.27 24.62
C GLU A 158 -13.16 1.14 23.98
N GLN A 159 -12.35 0.17 24.43
CA GLN A 159 -11.03 -0.10 23.86
C GLN A 159 -11.08 -0.45 22.38
N LEU A 160 -12.08 -1.22 21.94
CA LEU A 160 -12.32 -1.54 20.54
C LEU A 160 -12.54 -0.27 19.74
N ILE A 161 -13.48 0.58 20.15
CA ILE A 161 -13.83 1.83 19.48
C ILE A 161 -12.61 2.77 19.40
N GLN A 162 -11.88 2.96 20.50
CA GLN A 162 -10.68 3.80 20.53
C GLN A 162 -9.59 3.30 19.59
N SER A 163 -9.33 2.00 19.60
CA SER A 163 -8.34 1.40 18.68
C SER A 163 -8.73 1.57 17.22
N MET A 164 -10.01 1.40 16.90
CA MET A 164 -10.54 1.56 15.54
C MET A 164 -10.45 3.01 15.07
N LEU A 165 -10.77 3.98 15.92
CA LEU A 165 -10.63 5.40 15.60
C LEU A 165 -9.15 5.76 15.31
N LYS A 166 -8.21 5.25 16.10
CA LYS A 166 -6.77 5.46 15.88
C LYS A 166 -6.31 4.86 14.55
N ILE A 167 -6.69 3.60 14.29
CA ILE A 167 -6.35 2.90 13.05
C ILE A 167 -6.92 3.65 11.84
N THR A 168 -8.20 4.06 11.89
CA THR A 168 -8.83 4.78 10.77
C THR A 168 -8.12 6.12 10.48
N ARG A 169 -7.70 6.86 11.52
CA ARG A 169 -6.93 8.09 11.34
C ARG A 169 -5.57 7.85 10.68
N LEU A 170 -4.88 6.77 11.07
CA LEU A 170 -3.58 6.39 10.50
C LEU A 170 -3.72 5.99 9.02
N ASP A 171 -4.73 5.16 8.69
CA ASP A 171 -4.94 4.66 7.33
C ASP A 171 -5.34 5.76 6.32
N THR A 172 -6.10 6.74 6.78
CA THR A 172 -6.51 7.88 5.93
C THR A 172 -5.41 8.92 5.75
N GLY A 173 -4.22 8.70 6.36
CA GLY A 173 -3.11 9.66 6.31
C GLY A 173 -3.39 10.96 7.05
N ASN A 174 -4.46 11.00 7.88
CA ASN A 174 -4.87 12.19 8.63
C ASN A 174 -4.07 12.40 9.93
N VAL A 175 -3.10 11.52 10.22
CA VAL A 175 -2.20 11.68 11.37
C VAL A 175 -0.94 12.39 10.91
N ILE A 176 -0.72 13.58 11.46
CA ILE A 176 0.55 14.30 11.33
C ILE A 176 1.40 13.94 12.54
N PHE A 177 2.44 13.12 12.32
CA PHE A 177 3.37 12.75 13.38
C PHE A 177 4.27 13.93 13.75
N GLU A 178 4.23 14.33 15.01
CA GLU A 178 5.13 15.36 15.55
C GLU A 178 6.51 14.75 15.88
N LYS A 179 7.28 14.45 14.84
CA LYS A 179 8.60 13.82 14.98
C LYS A 179 9.59 14.80 15.64
N LYS A 180 10.14 14.40 16.78
CA LYS A 180 11.19 15.10 17.53
C LYS A 180 12.32 14.13 17.86
N ARG A 181 13.48 14.64 18.20
CA ARG A 181 14.59 13.79 18.67
C ARG A 181 14.29 13.35 20.11
N CYS A 182 14.06 12.05 20.29
CA CYS A 182 13.69 11.44 21.55
C CYS A 182 14.75 10.40 21.95
N LEU A 183 15.07 10.30 23.23
CA LEU A 183 15.87 9.19 23.74
C LEU A 183 15.08 7.88 23.64
N VAL A 184 15.74 6.83 23.18
CA VAL A 184 15.08 5.50 23.05
C VAL A 184 14.59 5.02 24.40
N LYS A 185 15.40 5.22 25.45
CA LYS A 185 15.04 4.88 26.81
C LYS A 185 13.70 5.48 27.24
N ASP A 186 13.52 6.80 27.01
CA ASP A 186 12.30 7.50 27.44
C ASP A 186 11.07 6.99 26.69
N VAL A 187 11.22 6.70 25.37
CA VAL A 187 10.14 6.14 24.54
C VAL A 187 9.72 4.75 25.03
N VAL A 188 10.70 3.91 25.35
CA VAL A 188 10.46 2.56 25.88
C VAL A 188 9.84 2.62 27.26
N GLU A 189 10.39 3.41 28.19
CA GLU A 189 9.85 3.58 29.54
C GLU A 189 8.39 4.04 29.53
N ASN A 190 8.06 5.04 28.70
CA ASN A 190 6.68 5.50 28.51
C ASN A 190 5.76 4.37 27.99
N GLY A 191 6.24 3.57 27.04
CA GLY A 191 5.45 2.49 26.45
C GLY A 191 5.14 1.33 27.44
N VAL A 192 6.00 1.11 28.42
CA VAL A 192 5.85 0.00 29.39
C VAL A 192 5.32 0.42 30.74
N ASN A 193 5.26 1.71 31.05
CA ASN A 193 4.95 2.22 32.39
C ASN A 193 3.68 1.58 32.98
N ASP A 194 2.58 1.62 32.24
CA ASP A 194 1.29 1.06 32.69
C ASP A 194 1.29 -0.47 32.73
N LEU A 195 2.23 -1.13 32.08
CA LEU A 195 2.33 -2.58 31.99
C LEU A 195 3.20 -3.19 33.10
N THR A 196 4.03 -2.40 33.75
CA THR A 196 4.94 -2.87 34.83
C THR A 196 4.19 -3.44 36.02
N THR A 197 3.09 -2.80 36.45
CA THR A 197 2.25 -3.27 37.54
C THR A 197 1.56 -4.58 37.17
N ARG A 198 1.05 -4.68 35.94
CA ARG A 198 0.44 -5.90 35.43
C ARG A 198 1.46 -7.04 35.36
N ALA A 199 2.66 -6.79 34.86
CA ALA A 199 3.73 -7.79 34.80
C ALA A 199 4.05 -8.36 36.18
N LYS A 200 4.20 -7.50 37.20
CA LYS A 200 4.44 -7.93 38.58
C LYS A 200 3.29 -8.77 39.12
N ASN A 201 2.04 -8.38 38.89
CA ASN A 201 0.87 -9.13 39.37
C ASN A 201 0.73 -10.50 38.72
N GLU A 202 1.24 -10.64 37.48
CA GLU A 202 1.23 -11.89 36.70
C GLU A 202 2.54 -12.69 36.90
N ASP A 203 3.40 -12.31 37.85
CA ASP A 203 4.72 -12.94 38.11
C ASP A 203 5.60 -12.98 36.85
N LYS A 204 5.63 -11.89 36.07
CA LYS A 204 6.43 -11.74 34.85
C LYS A 204 7.44 -10.61 35.00
N LYS A 205 8.56 -10.71 34.30
CA LYS A 205 9.64 -9.72 34.36
C LYS A 205 9.73 -8.94 33.04
N ILE A 206 9.75 -7.61 33.13
CA ILE A 206 10.15 -6.73 32.02
C ILE A 206 11.57 -6.27 32.29
N VAL A 207 12.48 -6.52 31.34
CA VAL A 207 13.90 -6.12 31.40
C VAL A 207 14.17 -5.18 30.24
N MET A 208 14.84 -4.06 30.53
CA MET A 208 15.22 -3.07 29.51
C MET A 208 16.74 -2.90 29.52
N ASP A 209 17.38 -2.96 28.36
CA ASP A 209 18.82 -2.81 28.22
C ASP A 209 19.18 -2.16 26.88
N GLY A 210 20.15 -1.26 26.90
CA GLY A 210 20.65 -0.56 25.73
C GLY A 210 21.36 0.74 26.08
N ASN A 211 21.99 1.36 25.11
CA ASN A 211 22.66 2.65 25.31
C ASN A 211 21.65 3.75 25.69
N PRO A 212 21.71 4.33 26.91
CA PRO A 212 20.74 5.32 27.36
C PRO A 212 20.80 6.66 26.60
N GLU A 213 21.95 6.97 25.97
CA GLU A 213 22.16 8.22 25.21
C GLU A 213 21.68 8.13 23.78
N LEU A 214 21.23 6.94 23.33
CA LEU A 214 20.81 6.74 21.95
C LEU A 214 19.47 7.44 21.70
N SER A 215 19.43 8.25 20.65
CA SER A 215 18.24 9.04 20.30
C SER A 215 17.93 8.92 18.80
N PHE A 216 16.64 9.06 18.46
CA PHE A 216 16.16 9.00 17.10
C PHE A 216 14.99 9.96 16.86
N LEU A 217 14.60 10.15 15.61
CA LEU A 217 13.53 11.04 15.22
C LEU A 217 12.20 10.26 15.21
N CYS A 218 11.33 10.55 16.16
CA CYS A 218 10.02 9.89 16.26
C CYS A 218 8.98 10.79 16.93
N ASP A 219 7.71 10.42 16.79
CA ASP A 219 6.65 10.93 17.66
C ASP A 219 6.63 10.08 18.94
N MET A 220 6.95 10.73 20.06
CA MET A 220 7.06 10.09 21.38
C MET A 220 5.81 9.29 21.74
N ASN A 221 4.65 9.92 21.64
CA ASN A 221 3.39 9.32 22.11
C ASN A 221 2.98 8.13 21.25
N TRP A 222 3.00 8.29 19.94
CA TRP A 222 2.66 7.22 19.02
C TRP A 222 3.64 6.05 19.08
N THR A 223 4.95 6.34 19.16
CA THR A 223 5.96 5.27 19.22
C THR A 223 5.88 4.50 20.54
N SER A 224 5.70 5.19 21.67
CA SER A 224 5.48 4.55 22.97
C SER A 224 4.22 3.68 22.97
N GLU A 225 3.13 4.14 22.33
CA GLU A 225 1.91 3.33 22.19
C GLU A 225 2.17 2.06 21.36
N ALA A 226 2.95 2.16 20.27
CA ALA A 226 3.31 0.98 19.47
C ALA A 226 4.12 -0.03 20.30
N ILE A 227 5.15 0.44 21.03
CA ILE A 227 5.96 -0.41 21.93
C ILE A 227 5.06 -1.06 22.98
N GLY A 228 4.18 -0.28 23.62
CA GLY A 228 3.22 -0.80 24.59
C GLY A 228 2.33 -1.92 24.05
N ASN A 229 1.90 -1.82 22.79
CA ASN A 229 1.12 -2.89 22.15
C ASN A 229 1.93 -4.17 21.91
N PHE A 230 3.22 -4.07 21.54
CA PHE A 230 4.10 -5.24 21.42
C PHE A 230 4.36 -5.88 22.80
N VAL A 231 4.66 -5.06 23.80
CA VAL A 231 4.92 -5.55 25.17
C VAL A 231 3.65 -6.16 25.78
N LYS A 232 2.47 -5.56 25.56
CA LYS A 232 1.19 -6.15 25.97
C LYS A 232 0.97 -7.51 25.32
N ASN A 233 1.26 -7.62 24.02
CA ASN A 233 1.17 -8.91 23.32
C ASN A 233 2.14 -9.94 23.90
N ALA A 234 3.38 -9.56 24.20
CA ALA A 234 4.36 -10.42 24.86
C ALA A 234 3.86 -10.89 26.24
N LEU A 235 3.31 -9.99 27.06
CA LEU A 235 2.70 -10.34 28.33
C LEU A 235 1.52 -11.30 28.18
N ASP A 236 0.64 -11.08 27.19
CA ASP A 236 -0.52 -11.94 26.95
C ASP A 236 -0.12 -13.37 26.57
N HIS A 237 1.07 -13.57 25.97
CA HIS A 237 1.54 -14.86 25.44
C HIS A 237 2.70 -15.49 26.21
N THR A 238 3.13 -14.89 27.29
CA THR A 238 4.12 -15.43 28.22
C THR A 238 3.43 -15.98 29.45
N GLU A 239 3.96 -17.05 30.06
CA GLU A 239 3.46 -17.64 31.27
C GLU A 239 4.06 -16.97 32.51
N ALA A 240 3.54 -17.28 33.73
CA ALA A 240 4.11 -16.83 34.98
C ALA A 240 5.58 -17.28 35.11
N GLY A 241 6.43 -16.43 35.68
CA GLY A 241 7.89 -16.62 35.70
C GLY A 241 8.60 -16.24 34.40
N GLY A 242 7.87 -15.85 33.36
CA GLY A 242 8.45 -15.49 32.06
C GLY A 242 9.10 -14.10 32.03
N ILE A 243 9.89 -13.88 30.97
CA ILE A 243 10.71 -12.67 30.80
C ILE A 243 10.38 -12.02 29.46
N ILE A 244 10.10 -10.71 29.50
CA ILE A 244 9.98 -9.84 28.34
C ILE A 244 11.21 -8.93 28.34
N SER A 245 12.06 -9.03 27.32
CA SER A 245 13.26 -8.23 27.16
C SER A 245 13.07 -7.19 26.08
N ILE A 246 13.39 -5.93 26.38
CA ILE A 246 13.40 -4.83 25.40
C ILE A 246 14.82 -4.33 25.32
N THR A 247 15.46 -4.54 24.16
CA THR A 247 16.83 -4.09 23.92
C THR A 247 16.89 -3.17 22.71
N TRP A 248 17.87 -2.26 22.71
CA TRP A 248 18.08 -1.38 21.55
C TRP A 248 19.54 -1.16 21.26
N GLU A 249 19.83 -1.03 19.97
CA GLU A 249 21.19 -0.83 19.48
C GLU A 249 21.22 0.09 18.25
N GLU A 250 22.33 0.73 18.04
CA GLU A 250 22.62 1.45 16.79
C GLU A 250 23.28 0.48 15.80
N ALA A 251 22.71 0.38 14.60
CA ALA A 251 23.26 -0.32 13.47
C ALA A 251 23.64 0.71 12.38
N PRO A 252 24.44 0.37 11.35
CA PRO A 252 24.77 1.29 10.29
C PRO A 252 23.54 1.93 9.65
N ASN A 253 23.34 3.25 9.86
CA ASN A 253 22.21 4.06 9.39
C ASN A 253 20.82 3.68 9.95
N MET A 254 20.74 2.83 10.96
CA MET A 254 19.49 2.37 11.55
C MET A 254 19.60 2.29 13.08
N LEU A 255 18.51 2.62 13.75
CA LEU A 255 18.24 2.21 15.12
C LEU A 255 17.39 0.95 15.08
N ARG A 256 17.70 -0.03 15.92
CA ARG A 256 16.86 -1.22 16.12
C ARG A 256 16.44 -1.32 17.58
N ILE A 257 15.15 -1.62 17.77
CA ILE A 257 14.57 -1.93 19.07
C ILE A 257 14.01 -3.34 18.97
N TYR A 258 14.45 -4.23 19.85
CA TYR A 258 14.02 -5.62 19.93
C TYR A 258 13.10 -5.78 21.12
N ILE A 259 11.96 -6.42 20.92
CA ILE A 259 11.02 -6.80 21.96
C ILE A 259 10.91 -8.32 21.89
N THR A 260 11.51 -8.99 22.87
CA THR A 260 11.65 -10.46 22.90
C THR A 260 10.92 -11.01 24.11
N ASP A 261 10.12 -12.03 23.91
CA ASP A 261 9.49 -12.83 24.97
C ASP A 261 9.95 -14.30 24.87
N ASN A 262 9.90 -15.00 26.00
CA ASN A 262 10.11 -16.43 26.10
C ASN A 262 8.79 -17.21 26.24
N GLY A 263 7.73 -16.70 25.63
CA GLY A 263 6.39 -17.26 25.68
C GLY A 263 6.15 -18.42 24.71
N MET A 264 4.88 -18.64 24.39
CA MET A 264 4.45 -19.76 23.55
C MET A 264 4.92 -19.69 22.09
N GLY A 265 5.43 -18.55 21.63
CA GLY A 265 5.79 -18.34 20.23
C GLY A 265 4.58 -18.29 19.29
N ILE A 266 4.85 -18.21 18.00
CA ILE A 266 3.87 -18.10 16.92
C ILE A 266 4.05 -19.24 15.95
N ALA A 267 2.96 -19.91 15.57
CA ALA A 267 3.01 -20.96 14.57
C ALA A 267 3.41 -20.39 13.19
N PRO A 268 4.20 -21.08 12.36
CA PRO A 268 4.68 -20.59 11.07
C PRO A 268 3.56 -20.12 10.14
N GLU A 269 2.41 -20.78 10.15
CA GLU A 269 1.22 -20.42 9.37
C GLU A 269 0.60 -19.10 9.81
N ASP A 270 0.78 -18.70 11.07
CA ASP A 270 0.20 -17.48 11.63
C ASP A 270 1.08 -16.24 11.44
N ILE A 271 2.39 -16.39 11.25
CA ILE A 271 3.37 -15.29 11.16
C ILE A 271 2.95 -14.21 10.14
N HIS A 272 2.45 -14.63 8.97
CA HIS A 272 2.00 -13.71 7.93
C HIS A 272 0.64 -13.05 8.22
N HIS A 273 -0.04 -13.48 9.28
CA HIS A 273 -1.39 -13.05 9.61
C HIS A 273 -1.49 -12.21 10.90
N ILE A 274 -0.48 -12.25 11.78
CA ILE A 274 -0.52 -11.60 13.09
C ILE A 274 -0.74 -10.07 13.03
N PHE A 275 -0.39 -9.43 11.92
CA PHE A 275 -0.62 -8.00 11.70
C PHE A 275 -1.96 -7.68 11.02
N LYS A 276 -2.75 -8.71 10.64
CA LYS A 276 -4.11 -8.48 10.15
C LYS A 276 -5.02 -8.07 11.30
N ARG A 277 -5.92 -7.14 11.04
CA ARG A 277 -6.91 -6.68 12.03
C ARG A 277 -7.82 -7.83 12.43
N PHE A 278 -8.16 -7.85 13.73
CA PHE A 278 -9.00 -8.88 14.33
C PHE A 278 -8.47 -10.31 14.22
N TYR A 279 -7.23 -10.47 13.70
CA TYR A 279 -6.63 -11.78 13.61
C TYR A 279 -6.25 -12.29 15.01
N ARG A 280 -6.62 -13.54 15.26
CA ARG A 280 -6.26 -14.28 16.47
C ARG A 280 -5.89 -15.69 16.09
N SER A 281 -4.78 -16.17 16.55
CA SER A 281 -4.35 -17.55 16.36
C SER A 281 -5.33 -18.50 17.05
N LYS A 282 -5.54 -19.67 16.47
CA LYS A 282 -6.33 -20.76 17.08
C LYS A 282 -5.79 -21.18 18.45
N TYR A 283 -4.50 -21.01 18.66
CA TYR A 283 -3.80 -21.34 19.92
C TYR A 283 -3.94 -20.26 21.00
N SER A 284 -4.56 -19.13 20.71
CA SER A 284 -4.71 -18.00 21.64
C SER A 284 -6.16 -17.57 21.85
N LEU A 285 -7.14 -18.42 21.49
CA LEU A 285 -8.56 -18.09 21.60
C LEU A 285 -9.04 -17.85 23.03
N ASP A 286 -8.44 -18.51 24.02
CA ASP A 286 -8.81 -18.40 25.43
C ASP A 286 -8.21 -17.15 26.10
N ARG A 287 -7.28 -16.41 25.46
CA ARG A 287 -6.67 -15.21 26.02
C ARG A 287 -7.47 -13.96 25.65
N GLN A 288 -7.52 -12.99 26.55
CA GLN A 288 -8.23 -11.74 26.32
C GLN A 288 -7.49 -10.87 25.28
N GLY A 289 -8.14 -10.56 24.15
CA GLY A 289 -7.59 -9.66 23.15
C GLY A 289 -8.56 -9.43 21.99
N ILE A 290 -8.53 -8.22 21.40
CA ILE A 290 -9.42 -7.82 20.30
C ILE A 290 -8.78 -8.11 18.93
N GLY A 291 -7.47 -8.38 18.90
CA GLY A 291 -6.72 -8.60 17.65
C GLY A 291 -6.40 -7.31 16.89
N LEU A 292 -6.37 -6.17 17.59
CA LEU A 292 -6.07 -4.86 16.97
C LEU A 292 -4.71 -4.30 17.39
N GLY A 293 -4.10 -4.76 18.49
CA GLY A 293 -2.88 -4.16 19.03
C GLY A 293 -1.69 -4.22 18.06
N LEU A 294 -1.39 -5.39 17.50
CA LEU A 294 -0.27 -5.55 16.56
C LEU A 294 -0.50 -4.81 15.23
N SER A 295 -1.73 -4.78 14.72
CA SER A 295 -2.06 -4.03 13.50
C SER A 295 -1.95 -2.51 13.74
N LEU A 296 -2.38 -2.00 14.89
CA LEU A 296 -2.21 -0.61 15.27
C LEU A 296 -0.72 -0.25 15.41
N ALA A 297 0.05 -1.07 16.13
CA ALA A 297 1.49 -0.87 16.29
C ALA A 297 2.21 -0.84 14.92
N LYS A 298 1.85 -1.73 14.00
CA LYS A 298 2.38 -1.73 12.63
C LYS A 298 2.06 -0.43 11.91
N SER A 299 0.79 0.02 11.90
CA SER A 299 0.39 1.26 11.24
C SER A 299 1.14 2.49 11.81
N ILE A 300 1.39 2.51 13.11
CA ILE A 300 2.16 3.58 13.78
C ILE A 300 3.63 3.60 13.32
N ILE A 301 4.30 2.44 13.33
CA ILE A 301 5.72 2.35 12.98
C ILE A 301 5.93 2.64 11.50
N GLU A 302 5.13 2.03 10.61
CA GLU A 302 5.21 2.26 9.16
C GLU A 302 4.84 3.70 8.77
N GLY A 303 3.86 4.31 9.43
CA GLY A 303 3.49 5.72 9.25
C GLY A 303 4.61 6.70 9.63
N GLN A 304 5.56 6.28 10.45
CA GLN A 304 6.76 7.03 10.79
C GLN A 304 8.00 6.64 9.95
N ASN A 305 7.83 5.85 8.86
CA ASN A 305 8.88 5.31 8.00
C ASN A 305 9.79 4.28 8.72
N GLY A 306 9.29 3.64 9.78
CA GLY A 306 9.94 2.51 10.41
C GLY A 306 9.58 1.18 9.73
N LEU A 307 10.38 0.16 9.98
CA LEU A 307 10.16 -1.20 9.48
C LEU A 307 9.96 -2.14 10.67
N ILE A 308 9.14 -3.17 10.47
CA ILE A 308 8.90 -4.21 11.47
C ILE A 308 9.26 -5.56 10.86
N SER A 309 9.98 -6.36 11.64
CA SER A 309 10.14 -7.79 11.37
C SER A 309 9.81 -8.62 12.61
N VAL A 310 9.48 -9.88 12.40
CA VAL A 310 9.16 -10.83 13.46
C VAL A 310 9.92 -12.12 13.22
N GLN A 311 10.48 -12.65 14.29
CA GLN A 311 11.08 -13.99 14.34
C GLN A 311 10.45 -14.72 15.52
N SER A 312 9.91 -15.90 15.29
CA SER A 312 9.27 -16.68 16.31
C SER A 312 9.44 -18.18 16.07
N ILE A 313 9.60 -18.90 17.13
CA ILE A 313 9.63 -20.37 17.14
C ILE A 313 8.60 -20.80 18.16
N LEU A 314 7.71 -21.71 17.76
CA LEU A 314 6.66 -22.22 18.64
C LEU A 314 7.30 -22.84 19.90
N HIS A 315 6.76 -22.49 21.05
CA HIS A 315 7.25 -22.86 22.41
C HIS A 315 8.65 -22.34 22.78
N GLN A 316 9.22 -21.39 22.03
CA GLN A 316 10.51 -20.76 22.39
C GLN A 316 10.42 -19.25 22.55
N GLY A 317 9.30 -18.64 22.09
CA GLY A 317 9.04 -17.22 22.21
C GLY A 317 9.07 -16.48 20.87
N THR A 318 8.96 -15.16 20.98
CA THR A 318 8.87 -14.25 19.83
C THR A 318 9.79 -13.07 20.01
N THR A 319 10.42 -12.64 18.93
CA THR A 319 11.16 -11.38 18.83
C THR A 319 10.56 -10.50 17.75
N PHE A 320 10.06 -9.34 18.14
CA PHE A 320 9.71 -8.25 17.23
C PHE A 320 10.89 -7.30 17.14
N THR A 321 11.27 -6.92 15.90
CA THR A 321 12.33 -5.95 15.64
C THR A 321 11.73 -4.73 14.97
N LEU A 322 11.86 -3.58 15.62
CA LEU A 322 11.47 -2.26 15.09
C LEU A 322 12.72 -1.55 14.59
N SER A 323 12.75 -1.13 13.34
CA SER A 323 13.91 -0.48 12.73
C SER A 323 13.55 0.92 12.23
N PHE A 324 14.33 1.92 12.61
CA PHE A 324 14.16 3.31 12.23
C PHE A 324 15.44 3.82 11.56
N LEU A 325 15.31 4.63 10.51
CA LEU A 325 16.46 5.30 9.91
C LEU A 325 16.99 6.35 10.88
N THR A 326 18.31 6.36 11.13
CA THR A 326 18.98 7.35 11.98
C THR A 326 19.44 8.58 11.22
N LYS A 327 19.53 8.48 9.89
CA LYS A 327 19.81 9.60 8.98
C LYS A 327 18.68 9.73 7.98
N PRO A 328 18.21 10.95 7.69
CA PRO A 328 17.17 11.21 6.69
C PRO A 328 17.64 10.85 5.28
#